data_368564acbde8d4211de88d864ecc5b87
#
_entry.id   368564acbde8d4211de88d864ecc5b87
#
_cell.length_a   1.000
_cell.length_b   1.000
_cell.length_c   1.000
_cell.angle_alpha   90.00
_cell.angle_beta   90.00
_cell.angle_gamma   90.00
#
_symmetry.space_group_name_H-M   'P 1'
#
loop_
_entity.id
_entity.type
_entity.pdbx_description
1 polymer ?
#
loop_
_entity_poly.entity_id
_entity_poly.type
_entity_poly.pdbx_seq_one_letter_code
_entity_poly.pdbx_strand_id
1 'polypeptide(L)'
;MTRMFLIAASAAAIISSASAAAAVLVVRSSGPSAGAYPPGKALPDDHVLKLKASDTVILLDSRGTRTVQGPGNFSVAANAAPSAAVRTAGTSARRVRLGAVRGSATRSVWQADLERSGNVCVANPADLGLWRADSSGEANVTLTDASSGNKAEVKFAAGQSIAPWPSALPATSGTKVNVTGLTAPTTLTLRVLTPLPTGLEGMAQSLIRANCEAQLDVLIDTFSARSEG
;
A
#
# COMPACT_ATOMS: atom_id res chain seq x y z
N MET A 1 72.81 -21.92 -13.57
CA MET A 1 71.71 -21.46 -14.38
C MET A 1 70.46 -22.19 -13.88
N THR A 2 69.72 -21.61 -12.92
CA THR A 2 68.55 -22.26 -12.27
C THR A 2 67.31 -21.53 -12.73
N ARG A 3 66.45 -22.21 -13.51
CA ARG A 3 65.16 -21.67 -14.00
C ARG A 3 64.08 -21.95 -12.97
N MET A 4 63.56 -20.89 -12.41
CA MET A 4 62.48 -20.88 -11.42
C MET A 4 61.15 -20.81 -12.22
N PHE A 5 60.32 -21.86 -12.15
CA PHE A 5 58.96 -21.90 -12.74
C PHE A 5 57.98 -21.33 -11.71
N LEU A 6 57.38 -20.19 -12.03
CA LEU A 6 56.24 -19.62 -11.29
C LEU A 6 54.95 -20.28 -11.79
N ILE A 7 54.27 -21.02 -10.95
CA ILE A 7 52.95 -21.58 -11.18
C ILE A 7 51.94 -20.53 -10.67
N ALA A 8 51.23 -19.89 -11.61
CA ALA A 8 50.10 -19.00 -11.27
C ALA A 8 48.85 -19.86 -11.06
N ALA A 9 48.39 -19.93 -9.83
CA ALA A 9 47.11 -20.56 -9.46
C ALA A 9 45.96 -19.56 -9.70
N SER A 10 45.16 -19.76 -10.75
CA SER A 10 43.94 -18.98 -11.00
C SER A 10 42.81 -19.50 -10.13
N ALA A 11 42.43 -18.74 -9.13
CA ALA A 11 41.24 -19.00 -8.32
C ALA A 11 40.00 -18.55 -9.11
N ALA A 12 39.22 -19.49 -9.62
CA ALA A 12 37.93 -19.22 -10.23
C ALA A 12 36.86 -18.93 -9.13
N ALA A 13 36.47 -17.69 -8.99
CA ALA A 13 35.37 -17.29 -8.11
C ALA A 13 34.03 -17.78 -8.72
N ILE A 14 33.41 -18.77 -8.12
CA ILE A 14 32.07 -19.23 -8.47
C ILE A 14 31.07 -18.21 -7.89
N ILE A 15 30.56 -17.32 -8.74
CA ILE A 15 29.46 -16.42 -8.39
C ILE A 15 28.18 -17.26 -8.38
N SER A 16 27.76 -17.73 -7.22
CA SER A 16 26.46 -18.36 -7.03
C SER A 16 25.36 -17.31 -7.21
N SER A 17 24.69 -17.32 -8.37
CA SER A 17 23.48 -16.54 -8.58
C SER A 17 22.39 -17.11 -7.68
N ALA A 18 22.15 -16.50 -6.54
CA ALA A 18 20.96 -16.78 -5.74
C ALA A 18 19.75 -16.40 -6.58
N SER A 19 19.00 -17.39 -7.05
CA SER A 19 17.68 -17.17 -7.63
C SER A 19 16.84 -16.46 -6.57
N ALA A 20 16.41 -15.23 -6.83
CA ALA A 20 15.42 -14.57 -6.01
C ALA A 20 14.15 -15.42 -6.11
N ALA A 21 13.90 -16.26 -5.11
CA ALA A 21 12.63 -16.95 -4.99
C ALA A 21 11.54 -15.89 -4.95
N ALA A 22 10.48 -16.06 -5.73
CA ALA A 22 9.33 -15.19 -5.67
C ALA A 22 8.85 -15.18 -4.21
N ALA A 23 8.86 -14.02 -3.59
CA ALA A 23 8.46 -13.86 -2.20
C ALA A 23 7.08 -13.22 -2.18
N VAL A 24 6.19 -13.75 -1.36
CA VAL A 24 4.88 -13.17 -1.12
C VAL A 24 4.98 -12.24 0.08
N LEU A 25 4.54 -11.00 -0.08
CA LEU A 25 4.63 -9.98 0.95
C LEU A 25 3.36 -9.98 1.81
N VAL A 26 3.52 -9.99 3.13
CA VAL A 26 2.42 -9.67 4.05
C VAL A 26 2.20 -8.16 4.02
N VAL A 27 1.03 -7.69 3.54
CA VAL A 27 0.72 -6.26 3.51
C VAL A 27 -0.13 -5.83 4.70
N ARG A 28 -0.94 -6.73 5.24
CA ARG A 28 -1.72 -6.49 6.46
C ARG A 28 -1.99 -7.79 7.20
N SER A 29 -2.07 -7.72 8.52
CA SER A 29 -2.48 -8.84 9.35
C SER A 29 -3.25 -8.35 10.57
N SER A 30 -4.22 -9.14 11.02
CA SER A 30 -4.97 -8.91 12.24
C SER A 30 -5.35 -10.23 12.89
N GLY A 31 -5.64 -10.18 14.18
CA GLY A 31 -6.00 -11.35 14.98
C GLY A 31 -4.84 -11.93 15.80
N PRO A 32 -5.07 -13.08 16.46
CA PRO A 32 -4.12 -13.68 17.41
C PRO A 32 -2.75 -14.04 16.83
N SER A 33 -2.67 -14.33 15.50
CA SER A 33 -1.41 -14.69 14.83
C SER A 33 -0.72 -13.50 14.15
N ALA A 34 -1.24 -12.28 14.28
CA ALA A 34 -0.68 -11.09 13.61
C ALA A 34 0.81 -10.86 13.94
N GLY A 35 1.24 -11.14 15.17
CA GLY A 35 2.65 -11.03 15.57
C GLY A 35 3.59 -11.98 14.83
N ALA A 36 3.09 -13.12 14.32
CA ALA A 36 3.88 -14.05 13.50
C ALA A 36 4.00 -13.59 12.04
N TYR A 37 3.05 -12.78 11.58
CA TYR A 37 2.93 -12.30 10.20
C TYR A 37 2.83 -10.76 10.15
N PRO A 38 3.83 -10.02 10.64
CA PRO A 38 3.77 -8.56 10.62
C PRO A 38 3.78 -8.01 9.19
N PRO A 39 3.12 -6.88 8.92
CA PRO A 39 3.20 -6.18 7.64
C PRO A 39 4.66 -5.92 7.24
N GLY A 40 4.98 -6.12 5.97
CA GLY A 40 6.34 -6.02 5.42
C GLY A 40 7.15 -7.32 5.49
N LYS A 41 6.63 -8.39 6.11
CA LYS A 41 7.29 -9.69 6.13
C LYS A 41 7.17 -10.35 4.76
N ALA A 42 8.31 -10.68 4.16
CA ALA A 42 8.38 -11.53 2.97
C ALA A 42 8.32 -13.01 3.38
N LEU A 43 7.48 -13.76 2.69
CA LEU A 43 7.29 -15.19 2.91
C LEU A 43 7.74 -15.95 1.66
N PRO A 44 8.54 -17.01 1.78
CA PRO A 44 8.88 -17.84 0.64
C PRO A 44 7.64 -18.60 0.11
N ASP A 45 7.66 -18.98 -1.16
CA ASP A 45 6.51 -19.61 -1.82
C ASP A 45 6.08 -20.94 -1.18
N ASP A 46 7.00 -21.68 -0.55
CA ASP A 46 6.74 -22.93 0.15
C ASP A 46 6.23 -22.74 1.59
N HIS A 47 6.12 -21.50 2.05
CA HIS A 47 5.65 -21.21 3.40
C HIS A 47 4.18 -21.60 3.58
N VAL A 48 3.88 -22.14 4.76
CA VAL A 48 2.50 -22.45 5.17
C VAL A 48 2.10 -21.52 6.30
N LEU A 49 1.10 -20.68 6.04
CA LEU A 49 0.46 -19.86 7.06
C LEU A 49 -0.33 -20.74 8.02
N LYS A 50 -0.09 -20.58 9.32
CA LYS A 50 -0.86 -21.23 10.40
C LYS A 50 -1.70 -20.16 11.09
N LEU A 51 -2.97 -20.10 10.74
CA LEU A 51 -3.89 -19.09 11.22
C LEU A 51 -4.85 -19.66 12.25
N LYS A 52 -5.11 -18.87 13.29
CA LYS A 52 -6.12 -19.17 14.32
C LYS A 52 -7.47 -18.58 13.92
N ALA A 53 -8.50 -18.86 14.70
CA ALA A 53 -9.80 -18.25 14.53
C ALA A 53 -9.69 -16.71 14.66
N SER A 54 -10.43 -15.98 13.81
CA SER A 54 -10.41 -14.52 13.71
C SER A 54 -9.10 -13.90 13.16
N ASP A 55 -8.16 -14.72 12.68
CA ASP A 55 -7.01 -14.19 11.96
C ASP A 55 -7.41 -13.79 10.54
N THR A 56 -6.86 -12.68 10.11
CA THR A 56 -6.94 -12.23 8.71
C THR A 56 -5.56 -11.76 8.28
N VAL A 57 -5.06 -12.28 7.18
CA VAL A 57 -3.78 -11.89 6.57
C VAL A 57 -4.02 -11.52 5.12
N ILE A 58 -3.55 -10.33 4.72
CA ILE A 58 -3.57 -9.89 3.32
C ILE A 58 -2.16 -10.06 2.77
N LEU A 59 -2.07 -10.83 1.71
CA LEU A 59 -0.83 -11.15 0.99
C LEU A 59 -0.81 -10.40 -0.34
N LEU A 60 0.38 -10.00 -0.75
CA LEU A 60 0.66 -9.38 -2.05
C LEU A 60 1.69 -10.22 -2.78
N ASP A 61 1.41 -10.56 -4.01
CA ASP A 61 2.33 -11.19 -4.96
C ASP A 61 2.28 -10.48 -6.33
N SER A 62 2.92 -11.04 -7.35
CA SER A 62 2.95 -10.48 -8.70
C SER A 62 1.57 -10.40 -9.38
N ARG A 63 0.57 -11.10 -8.89
CA ARG A 63 -0.80 -11.12 -9.43
C ARG A 63 -1.71 -10.09 -8.75
N GLY A 64 -1.34 -9.62 -7.56
CA GLY A 64 -2.11 -8.67 -6.78
C GLY A 64 -2.24 -9.07 -5.33
N THR A 65 -3.29 -8.61 -4.67
CA THR A 65 -3.55 -8.89 -3.26
C THR A 65 -4.61 -9.96 -3.10
N ARG A 66 -4.43 -10.80 -2.07
CA ARG A 66 -5.40 -11.80 -1.65
C ARG A 66 -5.54 -11.85 -0.14
N THR A 67 -6.75 -12.07 0.32
CA THR A 67 -7.06 -12.19 1.76
C THR A 67 -7.17 -13.66 2.15
N VAL A 68 -6.46 -14.02 3.22
CA VAL A 68 -6.52 -15.35 3.84
C VAL A 68 -7.11 -15.21 5.23
N GLN A 69 -8.14 -16.01 5.54
CA GLN A 69 -8.82 -15.98 6.84
C GLN A 69 -8.67 -17.33 7.55
N GLY A 70 -8.35 -17.28 8.84
CA GLY A 70 -8.31 -18.45 9.71
C GLY A 70 -9.69 -18.88 10.23
N PRO A 71 -9.77 -20.07 10.87
CA PRO A 71 -8.63 -20.92 11.23
C PRO A 71 -8.19 -21.86 10.09
N GLY A 72 -6.91 -22.21 10.06
CA GLY A 72 -6.41 -23.23 9.11
C GLY A 72 -4.93 -23.08 8.76
N ASN A 73 -4.48 -23.99 7.91
CA ASN A 73 -3.15 -23.96 7.30
C ASN A 73 -3.30 -23.64 5.82
N PHE A 74 -2.61 -22.60 5.35
CA PHE A 74 -2.75 -22.09 3.99
C PHE A 74 -1.38 -21.98 3.33
N SER A 75 -1.24 -22.56 2.14
CA SER A 75 -0.03 -22.39 1.35
C SER A 75 0.08 -20.96 0.84
N VAL A 76 1.28 -20.39 0.91
CA VAL A 76 1.60 -19.08 0.36
C VAL A 76 1.77 -19.13 -1.15
N ALA A 77 2.07 -20.30 -1.73
CA ALA A 77 2.21 -20.45 -3.17
C ALA A 77 0.95 -19.98 -3.93
N ALA A 78 1.15 -19.18 -4.97
CA ALA A 78 0.09 -18.58 -5.76
C ALA A 78 -0.80 -19.59 -6.52
N ASN A 79 -0.41 -20.87 -6.55
CA ASN A 79 -1.13 -21.96 -7.21
C ASN A 79 -1.99 -22.82 -6.27
N ALA A 80 -2.03 -22.50 -4.97
CA ALA A 80 -2.96 -23.17 -4.09
C ALA A 80 -4.37 -22.69 -4.45
N ALA A 81 -5.09 -23.51 -5.22
CA ALA A 81 -6.54 -23.36 -5.36
C ALA A 81 -7.11 -23.19 -3.95
N PRO A 82 -8.14 -22.32 -3.75
CA PRO A 82 -8.77 -22.21 -2.46
C PRO A 82 -9.18 -23.61 -2.03
N SER A 83 -8.57 -24.08 -0.93
CA SER A 83 -8.92 -25.35 -0.34
C SER A 83 -10.41 -25.31 -0.11
N ALA A 84 -11.14 -26.25 -0.72
CA ALA A 84 -12.61 -26.35 -0.67
C ALA A 84 -13.07 -26.80 0.73
N ALA A 85 -12.61 -26.11 1.75
CA ALA A 85 -13.03 -26.30 3.12
C ALA A 85 -13.56 -24.98 3.66
N VAL A 86 -14.84 -24.94 3.71
CA VAL A 86 -15.82 -24.10 4.36
C VAL A 86 -16.75 -23.41 3.36
N ARG A 87 -17.49 -24.22 2.61
CA ARG A 87 -18.85 -23.82 2.27
C ARG A 87 -19.76 -24.33 3.36
N THR A 88 -19.86 -23.61 4.45
CA THR A 88 -20.99 -23.77 5.37
C THR A 88 -21.52 -22.42 5.75
N ALA A 89 -22.78 -22.29 5.36
CA ALA A 89 -23.77 -21.36 5.86
C ALA A 89 -23.64 -19.88 5.49
N GLY A 90 -24.35 -19.54 4.42
CA GLY A 90 -25.35 -18.50 4.50
C GLY A 90 -24.86 -17.09 4.73
N THR A 91 -24.66 -16.40 3.62
CA THR A 91 -25.39 -15.13 3.44
C THR A 91 -25.19 -14.69 2.01
N SER A 92 -26.31 -14.49 1.34
CA SER A 92 -26.52 -13.86 0.04
C SER A 92 -25.31 -13.08 -0.50
N ALA A 93 -24.69 -13.63 -1.55
CA ALA A 93 -23.90 -12.87 -2.48
C ALA A 93 -24.74 -11.64 -2.90
N ARG A 94 -24.50 -10.49 -2.29
CA ARG A 94 -24.91 -9.23 -2.84
C ARG A 94 -24.19 -9.11 -4.18
N ARG A 95 -24.87 -9.48 -5.24
CA ARG A 95 -24.50 -9.06 -6.59
C ARG A 95 -24.53 -7.53 -6.56
N VAL A 96 -23.38 -6.93 -6.36
CA VAL A 96 -23.19 -5.51 -6.64
C VAL A 96 -23.43 -5.40 -8.14
N ARG A 97 -24.62 -4.94 -8.51
CA ARG A 97 -24.85 -4.47 -9.88
C ARG A 97 -23.82 -3.37 -10.09
N LEU A 98 -22.89 -3.60 -10.98
CA LEU A 98 -22.05 -2.56 -11.58
C LEU A 98 -22.97 -1.61 -12.34
N GLY A 99 -23.65 -0.75 -11.60
CA GLY A 99 -24.22 0.47 -12.13
C GLY A 99 -23.03 1.32 -12.53
N ALA A 100 -22.99 1.72 -13.80
CA ALA A 100 -22.00 2.66 -14.31
C ALA A 100 -22.02 3.91 -13.41
N VAL A 101 -21.10 4.00 -12.47
CA VAL A 101 -20.82 5.23 -11.73
C VAL A 101 -20.07 6.14 -12.69
N ARG A 102 -20.82 6.91 -13.46
CA ARG A 102 -20.28 8.04 -14.19
C ARG A 102 -19.84 9.05 -13.14
N GLY A 103 -18.52 9.22 -12.97
CA GLY A 103 -18.01 10.43 -12.37
C GLY A 103 -17.20 10.34 -11.08
N SER A 104 -16.90 9.18 -10.48
CA SER A 104 -15.87 9.15 -9.43
C SER A 104 -14.50 8.91 -10.07
N ALA A 105 -13.65 9.93 -10.09
CA ALA A 105 -12.26 9.74 -10.42
C ALA A 105 -11.68 8.67 -9.47
N THR A 106 -11.14 7.59 -10.04
CA THR A 106 -10.57 6.49 -9.25
C THR A 106 -9.47 7.05 -8.36
N ARG A 107 -9.58 6.83 -7.05
CA ARG A 107 -8.59 7.26 -6.08
C ARG A 107 -7.22 6.65 -6.43
N SER A 108 -6.20 7.47 -6.46
CA SER A 108 -4.81 7.05 -6.69
C SER A 108 -4.07 6.87 -5.37
N VAL A 109 -3.09 5.96 -5.35
CA VAL A 109 -2.15 5.77 -4.23
C VAL A 109 -1.37 7.07 -3.92
N TRP A 110 -1.20 7.96 -4.90
CA TRP A 110 -0.44 9.22 -4.75
C TRP A 110 -1.29 10.41 -4.32
N GLN A 111 -2.47 10.16 -3.78
CA GLN A 111 -3.36 11.21 -3.26
C GLN A 111 -3.41 11.18 -1.74
N ALA A 112 -3.37 12.36 -1.13
CA ALA A 112 -3.59 12.54 0.29
C ALA A 112 -5.09 12.47 0.60
N ASP A 113 -5.49 11.55 1.45
CA ASP A 113 -6.84 11.46 1.99
C ASP A 113 -7.05 12.57 3.02
N LEU A 114 -7.92 13.52 2.71
CA LEU A 114 -8.20 14.66 3.58
C LEU A 114 -9.04 14.31 4.80
N GLU A 115 -9.68 13.15 4.80
CA GLU A 115 -10.57 12.70 5.88
C GLU A 115 -9.90 11.73 6.86
N ARG A 116 -8.64 11.36 6.59
CA ARG A 116 -7.86 10.44 7.44
C ARG A 116 -6.55 11.07 7.89
N SER A 117 -6.40 11.23 9.19
CA SER A 117 -5.11 11.62 9.78
C SER A 117 -4.05 10.54 9.60
N GLY A 118 -2.79 10.94 9.43
CA GLY A 118 -1.68 10.01 9.35
C GLY A 118 -0.57 10.45 8.40
N ASN A 119 0.32 9.53 8.08
CA ASN A 119 1.38 9.77 7.13
C ASN A 119 0.86 9.69 5.69
N VAL A 120 1.36 10.60 4.86
CA VAL A 120 1.11 10.65 3.41
C VAL A 120 2.44 10.50 2.69
N CYS A 121 2.59 9.40 1.98
CA CYS A 121 3.76 9.13 1.15
C CYS A 121 3.68 9.92 -0.16
N VAL A 122 4.75 10.63 -0.45
CA VAL A 122 4.88 11.49 -1.62
C VAL A 122 5.97 10.93 -2.53
N ALA A 123 5.58 10.48 -3.71
CA ALA A 123 6.54 10.01 -4.71
C ALA A 123 7.19 11.20 -5.43
N ASN A 124 6.37 12.13 -5.89
CA ASN A 124 6.80 13.38 -6.50
C ASN A 124 5.96 14.53 -5.92
N PRO A 125 6.59 15.51 -5.25
CA PRO A 125 5.88 16.65 -4.70
C PRO A 125 5.02 17.42 -5.71
N ALA A 126 5.43 17.46 -6.98
CA ALA A 126 4.68 18.17 -8.03
C ALA A 126 3.38 17.45 -8.44
N ASP A 127 3.31 16.14 -8.20
CA ASP A 127 2.16 15.31 -8.58
C ASP A 127 1.27 14.94 -7.38
N LEU A 128 1.54 15.51 -6.21
CA LEU A 128 0.75 15.26 -5.02
C LEU A 128 -0.66 15.82 -5.19
N GLY A 129 -1.66 14.94 -5.13
CA GLY A 129 -3.07 15.29 -5.17
C GLY A 129 -3.72 15.23 -3.78
N LEU A 130 -4.79 15.99 -3.62
CA LEU A 130 -5.71 15.93 -2.48
C LEU A 130 -6.94 15.13 -2.91
N TRP A 131 -7.46 14.29 -2.02
CA TRP A 131 -8.67 13.53 -2.27
C TRP A 131 -9.65 13.65 -1.11
N ARG A 132 -10.94 13.81 -1.44
CA ARG A 132 -12.07 13.74 -0.49
C ARG A 132 -13.07 12.69 -0.91
N ALA A 133 -13.70 12.01 0.03
CA ALA A 133 -14.68 10.95 -0.26
C ALA A 133 -16.01 11.54 -0.70
N ASP A 134 -16.58 12.47 0.05
CA ASP A 134 -17.85 13.10 -0.30
C ASP A 134 -17.62 14.24 -1.29
N SER A 135 -18.03 14.01 -2.53
CA SER A 135 -18.00 15.02 -3.60
C SER A 135 -19.40 15.53 -3.98
N SER A 136 -20.44 15.20 -3.22
CA SER A 136 -21.83 15.56 -3.56
C SER A 136 -22.08 17.08 -3.58
N GLY A 137 -21.38 17.81 -2.72
CA GLY A 137 -21.45 19.27 -2.60
C GLY A 137 -20.12 19.97 -2.85
N GLU A 138 -20.15 21.29 -2.88
CA GLU A 138 -18.94 22.10 -2.82
C GLU A 138 -18.29 22.00 -1.46
N ALA A 139 -16.95 22.14 -1.39
CA ALA A 139 -16.22 22.23 -0.13
C ALA A 139 -15.07 23.25 -0.23
N ASN A 140 -14.88 24.01 0.83
CA ASN A 140 -13.73 24.88 1.02
C ASN A 140 -12.86 24.28 2.12
N VAL A 141 -11.69 23.80 1.75
CA VAL A 141 -10.75 23.14 2.66
C VAL A 141 -9.59 24.07 2.95
N THR A 142 -9.28 24.27 4.21
CA THR A 142 -8.11 25.04 4.64
C THR A 142 -7.03 24.07 5.10
N LEU A 143 -5.86 24.17 4.47
CA LEU A 143 -4.65 23.47 4.89
C LEU A 143 -3.75 24.46 5.62
N THR A 144 -3.31 24.12 6.82
CA THR A 144 -2.43 24.95 7.64
C THR A 144 -1.15 24.19 7.97
N ASP A 145 -0.01 24.68 7.55
CA ASP A 145 1.29 24.14 7.98
C ASP A 145 1.45 24.37 9.48
N ALA A 146 1.63 23.28 10.23
CA ALA A 146 1.68 23.31 11.69
C ALA A 146 2.94 24.00 12.24
N SER A 147 4.00 24.11 11.44
CA SER A 147 5.28 24.71 11.85
C SER A 147 5.35 26.20 11.57
N SER A 148 4.93 26.62 10.39
CA SER A 148 5.00 28.02 9.95
C SER A 148 3.71 28.79 10.17
N GLY A 149 2.56 28.11 10.33
CA GLY A 149 1.24 28.72 10.37
C GLY A 149 0.73 29.19 9.00
N ASN A 150 1.47 28.95 7.93
CA ASN A 150 1.05 29.30 6.58
C ASN A 150 -0.21 28.53 6.19
N LYS A 151 -1.13 29.20 5.52
CA LYS A 151 -2.42 28.64 5.12
C LYS A 151 -2.59 28.65 3.62
N ALA A 152 -3.27 27.64 3.12
CA ALA A 152 -3.75 27.59 1.75
C ALA A 152 -5.20 27.11 1.74
N GLU A 153 -6.02 27.74 0.92
CA GLU A 153 -7.41 27.35 0.70
C GLU A 153 -7.53 26.58 -0.61
N VAL A 154 -8.22 25.45 -0.56
CA VAL A 154 -8.51 24.62 -1.71
C VAL A 154 -10.03 24.48 -1.85
N LYS A 155 -10.53 24.88 -3.00
CA LYS A 155 -11.95 24.79 -3.34
C LYS A 155 -12.21 23.56 -4.18
N PHE A 156 -13.19 22.78 -3.76
CA PHE A 156 -13.72 21.66 -4.53
C PHE A 156 -15.12 22.02 -5.02
N ALA A 157 -15.35 21.94 -6.31
CA ALA A 157 -16.68 22.07 -6.86
C ALA A 157 -17.55 20.84 -6.54
N ALA A 158 -18.86 20.95 -6.67
CA ALA A 158 -19.74 19.81 -6.59
C ALA A 158 -19.36 18.77 -7.67
N GLY A 159 -19.28 17.49 -7.28
CA GLY A 159 -18.81 16.41 -8.14
C GLY A 159 -17.27 16.25 -8.20
N GLN A 160 -16.50 17.19 -7.66
CA GLN A 160 -15.05 17.14 -7.66
C GLN A 160 -14.53 16.46 -6.38
N SER A 161 -13.83 15.34 -6.52
CA SER A 161 -13.19 14.61 -5.42
C SER A 161 -11.68 14.81 -5.35
N ILE A 162 -11.05 15.38 -6.38
CA ILE A 162 -9.60 15.53 -6.48
C ILE A 162 -9.23 16.97 -6.74
N ALA A 163 -8.21 17.47 -6.05
CA ALA A 163 -7.58 18.77 -6.30
C ALA A 163 -6.04 18.65 -6.22
N PRO A 164 -5.28 19.52 -6.87
CA PRO A 164 -3.82 19.54 -6.73
C PRO A 164 -3.42 20.01 -5.32
N TRP A 165 -2.22 19.59 -4.88
CA TRP A 165 -1.61 20.18 -3.69
C TRP A 165 -1.32 21.66 -3.92
N PRO A 166 -1.65 22.57 -2.97
CA PRO A 166 -1.41 24.01 -3.15
C PRO A 166 0.08 24.33 -3.11
N SER A 167 0.57 25.03 -4.12
CA SER A 167 1.98 25.42 -4.24
C SER A 167 2.48 26.37 -3.11
N ALA A 168 1.55 27.01 -2.39
CA ALA A 168 1.85 27.85 -1.24
C ALA A 168 2.36 27.07 -0.01
N LEU A 169 2.15 25.74 0.03
CA LEU A 169 2.60 24.88 1.12
C LEU A 169 3.71 23.94 0.63
N PRO A 170 4.83 23.84 1.38
CA PRO A 170 5.92 22.95 1.00
C PRO A 170 5.49 21.48 1.10
N ALA A 171 5.70 20.69 0.05
CA ALA A 171 5.47 19.24 0.06
C ALA A 171 6.77 18.48 0.38
N THR A 172 7.38 18.79 1.51
CA THR A 172 8.65 18.21 1.96
C THR A 172 8.44 17.17 3.06
N SER A 173 9.41 16.27 3.23
CA SER A 173 9.32 15.21 4.24
C SER A 173 9.31 15.79 5.65
N GLY A 174 8.36 15.34 6.48
CA GLY A 174 8.18 15.82 7.84
C GLY A 174 7.20 17.00 7.97
N THR A 175 6.81 17.65 6.88
CA THR A 175 5.78 18.71 6.91
C THR A 175 4.49 18.15 7.51
N LYS A 176 3.98 18.81 8.56
CA LYS A 176 2.69 18.51 9.18
C LYS A 176 1.67 19.56 8.76
N VAL A 177 0.54 19.11 8.27
CA VAL A 177 -0.53 19.99 7.78
C VAL A 177 -1.82 19.64 8.49
N ASN A 178 -2.42 20.62 9.13
CA ASN A 178 -3.77 20.52 9.68
C ASN A 178 -4.78 20.86 8.59
N VAL A 179 -5.78 20.02 8.44
CA VAL A 179 -6.85 20.14 7.45
C VAL A 179 -8.14 20.44 8.17
N THR A 180 -8.85 21.47 7.72
CA THR A 180 -10.19 21.85 8.22
C THR A 180 -11.11 22.19 7.06
N GLY A 181 -12.42 22.26 7.31
CA GLY A 181 -13.43 22.54 6.28
C GLY A 181 -14.13 21.31 5.72
N LEU A 182 -13.82 20.10 6.24
CA LEU A 182 -14.56 18.86 6.02
C LEU A 182 -15.28 18.44 7.30
N THR A 183 -15.84 17.23 7.32
CA THR A 183 -16.65 16.70 8.45
C THR A 183 -15.90 16.74 9.79
N ALA A 184 -14.61 16.43 9.79
CA ALA A 184 -13.75 16.48 10.97
C ALA A 184 -12.36 17.02 10.62
N PRO A 185 -11.70 17.73 11.57
CA PRO A 185 -10.32 18.13 11.38
C PRO A 185 -9.40 16.91 11.28
N THR A 186 -8.41 16.95 10.40
CA THR A 186 -7.39 15.92 10.26
C THR A 186 -6.00 16.52 10.26
N THR A 187 -4.99 15.67 10.51
CA THR A 187 -3.59 16.06 10.45
C THR A 187 -2.82 15.10 9.54
N LEU A 188 -2.21 15.65 8.52
CA LEU A 188 -1.39 14.92 7.56
C LEU A 188 0.09 15.16 7.86
N THR A 189 0.91 14.11 7.78
CA THR A 189 2.37 14.24 7.87
C THR A 189 3.00 13.70 6.58
N LEU A 190 3.65 14.56 5.81
CA LEU A 190 4.23 14.19 4.53
C LEU A 190 5.51 13.37 4.70
N ARG A 191 5.67 12.34 3.88
CA ARG A 191 6.82 11.43 3.81
C ARG A 191 7.26 11.30 2.36
N VAL A 192 8.25 12.08 1.95
CA VAL A 192 8.82 11.96 0.60
C VAL A 192 9.62 10.67 0.50
N LEU A 193 9.29 9.84 -0.49
CA LEU A 193 9.94 8.55 -0.70
C LEU A 193 11.23 8.74 -1.50
N THR A 194 12.34 8.34 -0.90
CA THR A 194 13.67 8.37 -1.55
C THR A 194 14.45 7.11 -1.16
N PRO A 195 14.87 6.27 -2.11
CA PRO A 195 14.55 6.31 -3.54
C PRO A 195 13.07 6.01 -3.84
N LEU A 196 12.64 6.34 -5.06
CA LEU A 196 11.29 5.98 -5.52
C LEU A 196 11.14 4.45 -5.57
N PRO A 197 10.03 3.90 -5.03
CA PRO A 197 9.80 2.47 -5.09
C PRO A 197 9.55 2.00 -6.53
N THR A 198 10.07 0.83 -6.87
CA THR A 198 9.84 0.18 -8.16
C THR A 198 8.96 -1.05 -7.99
N GLY A 199 8.02 -1.22 -8.90
CA GLY A 199 7.08 -2.33 -8.89
C GLY A 199 6.09 -2.30 -7.71
N LEU A 200 5.15 -3.23 -7.75
CA LEU A 200 4.05 -3.29 -6.79
C LEU A 200 4.53 -3.64 -5.37
N GLU A 201 5.44 -4.62 -5.26
CA GLU A 201 6.02 -5.02 -3.98
C GLU A 201 6.85 -3.90 -3.35
N GLY A 202 7.74 -3.25 -4.13
CA GLY A 202 8.53 -2.13 -3.64
C GLY A 202 7.67 -0.96 -3.18
N MET A 203 6.57 -0.69 -3.86
CA MET A 203 5.58 0.31 -3.45
C MET A 203 4.93 -0.06 -2.13
N ALA A 204 4.42 -1.30 -1.99
CA ALA A 204 3.80 -1.77 -0.76
C ALA A 204 4.79 -1.71 0.43
N GLN A 205 6.02 -2.19 0.25
CA GLN A 205 7.05 -2.12 1.29
C GLN A 205 7.38 -0.69 1.71
N SER A 206 7.40 0.25 0.76
CA SER A 206 7.69 1.66 1.07
C SER A 206 6.55 2.31 1.85
N LEU A 207 5.30 2.03 1.48
CA LEU A 207 4.11 2.50 2.21
C LEU A 207 4.07 1.94 3.63
N ILE A 208 4.37 0.64 3.81
CA ILE A 208 4.42 -0.01 5.12
C ILE A 208 5.51 0.62 5.99
N ARG A 209 6.74 0.73 5.49
CA ARG A 209 7.86 1.31 6.25
C ARG A 209 7.64 2.76 6.65
N ALA A 210 6.98 3.54 5.79
CA ALA A 210 6.66 4.94 6.07
C ALA A 210 5.34 5.11 6.85
N ASN A 211 4.65 4.01 7.17
CA ASN A 211 3.36 3.99 7.86
C ASN A 211 2.28 4.83 7.15
N CYS A 212 2.23 4.73 5.80
CA CYS A 212 1.26 5.42 4.95
C CYS A 212 0.01 4.56 4.74
N GLU A 213 -0.74 4.32 5.82
CA GLU A 213 -1.82 3.32 5.87
C GLU A 213 -2.95 3.62 4.89
N ALA A 214 -3.39 4.87 4.77
CA ALA A 214 -4.47 5.24 3.86
C ALA A 214 -4.14 4.92 2.40
N GLN A 215 -2.87 5.11 2.00
CA GLN A 215 -2.40 4.81 0.66
C GLN A 215 -2.17 3.30 0.45
N LEU A 216 -1.74 2.59 1.51
CA LEU A 216 -1.65 1.14 1.48
C LEU A 216 -3.03 0.50 1.29
N ASP A 217 -4.09 1.03 1.91
CA ASP A 217 -5.47 0.57 1.68
C ASP A 217 -5.88 0.74 0.21
N VAL A 218 -5.60 1.91 -0.37
CA VAL A 218 -5.87 2.15 -1.81
C VAL A 218 -5.13 1.15 -2.70
N LEU A 219 -3.87 0.84 -2.37
CA LEU A 219 -3.09 -0.14 -3.11
C LEU A 219 -3.73 -1.53 -3.01
N ILE A 220 -4.08 -1.97 -1.80
CA ILE A 220 -4.75 -3.25 -1.57
C ILE A 220 -6.05 -3.34 -2.38
N ASP A 221 -6.91 -2.33 -2.28
CA ASP A 221 -8.21 -2.31 -2.96
C ASP A 221 -8.06 -2.32 -4.48
N THR A 222 -7.11 -1.54 -5.01
CA THR A 222 -6.85 -1.45 -6.46
C THR A 222 -6.43 -2.79 -7.06
N PHE A 223 -5.65 -3.57 -6.31
CA PHE A 223 -5.11 -4.85 -6.79
C PHE A 223 -5.94 -6.06 -6.36
N SER A 224 -6.84 -5.93 -5.37
CA SER A 224 -7.81 -6.99 -5.02
C SER A 224 -8.83 -7.24 -6.13
N ALA A 225 -9.25 -6.20 -6.82
CA ALA A 225 -10.27 -6.30 -7.87
C ALA A 225 -9.80 -7.00 -9.15
N ARG A 226 -8.49 -7.21 -9.32
CA ARG A 226 -7.91 -7.85 -10.50
C ARG A 226 -7.77 -9.37 -10.39
N SER A 227 -7.96 -9.93 -9.21
CA SER A 227 -7.85 -11.39 -8.98
C SER A 227 -9.15 -12.15 -9.24
N GLU A 228 -10.24 -11.47 -9.60
CA GLU A 228 -11.56 -12.06 -9.89
C GLU A 228 -11.90 -12.11 -11.39
N GLY A 229 -10.94 -11.88 -12.27
CA GLY A 229 -11.11 -11.88 -13.73
C GLY A 229 -10.52 -13.12 -14.40
#